data_a7555a3e946dec2cba941935e99bb618
#
_entry.id   a7555a3e946dec2cba941935e99bb618
#
_cell.length_a   1.000
_cell.length_b   1.000
_cell.length_c   1.000
_cell.angle_alpha   90.00
_cell.angle_beta   90.00
_cell.angle_gamma   90.00
#
_symmetry.space_group_name_H-M   'P 1'
#
loop_
_entity.id
_entity.type
_entity.pdbx_description
1 polymer ?
#
loop_
_entity_poly.entity_id
_entity_poly.type
_entity_poly.pdbx_seq_one_letter_code
_entity_poly.pdbx_strand_id
1 'polypeptide(L)'
;MALDPALGLPVVYLVDDEDVVRDALAWLLRSRRLLSEGFASADAFEAWLLGQTAAGRASWPTSPACLVLDVRMAGTSGLVLFGRLADRGLLSLLPVIFLTGHGDVPMAVAAVKQGAFDFVEKPFSNNTLVDRVEQALALSAIALLERRDREALGRALSELTDRESEVMRLVVDGRPNKLIADELGISVRTVEVHRARVFDKMNVKSAVELANQLAGIERRA
;
A
#
# COMPACT_ATOMS: atom_id res chain seq x y z
N MET A 1 -13.58 12.11 -6.10
CA MET A 1 -13.02 10.78 -6.52
C MET A 1 -13.84 9.69 -5.83
N ALA A 2 -14.45 8.76 -6.58
CA ALA A 2 -15.12 7.61 -5.98
C ALA A 2 -14.03 6.63 -5.53
N LEU A 3 -13.78 6.56 -4.23
CA LEU A 3 -12.92 5.52 -3.63
C LEU A 3 -13.67 4.19 -3.68
N ASP A 4 -12.94 3.11 -3.93
CA ASP A 4 -13.51 1.77 -3.94
C ASP A 4 -14.12 1.47 -2.56
N PRO A 5 -15.44 1.18 -2.48
CA PRO A 5 -16.10 0.87 -1.20
C PRO A 5 -15.45 -0.29 -0.44
N ALA A 6 -14.73 -1.16 -1.14
CA ALA A 6 -14.02 -2.28 -0.53
C ALA A 6 -12.81 -1.86 0.33
N LEU A 7 -12.30 -0.63 0.18
CA LEU A 7 -11.10 -0.16 0.89
C LEU A 7 -11.39 0.54 2.24
N GLY A 8 -12.67 0.78 2.57
CA GLY A 8 -13.03 1.56 3.75
C GLY A 8 -12.86 3.08 3.58
N LEU A 9 -13.13 3.82 4.66
CA LEU A 9 -13.04 5.28 4.65
C LEU A 9 -11.57 5.73 4.75
N PRO A 10 -11.14 6.70 3.92
CA PRO A 10 -9.79 7.24 3.97
C PRO A 10 -9.53 8.01 5.27
N VAL A 11 -8.30 7.96 5.76
CA VAL A 11 -7.88 8.64 6.99
C VAL A 11 -6.61 9.46 6.73
N VAL A 12 -6.60 10.69 7.23
CA VAL A 12 -5.45 11.59 7.22
C VAL A 12 -4.87 11.66 8.63
N TYR A 13 -3.64 11.20 8.79
CA TYR A 13 -2.92 11.35 10.04
C TYR A 13 -2.22 12.69 10.08
N LEU A 14 -2.38 13.43 11.19
CA LEU A 14 -1.79 14.75 11.39
C LEU A 14 -0.76 14.66 12.51
N VAL A 15 0.50 14.95 12.23
CA VAL A 15 1.56 14.96 13.23
C VAL A 15 2.21 16.33 13.25
N ASP A 16 1.94 17.08 14.29
CA ASP A 16 2.40 18.45 14.50
C ASP A 16 2.37 18.72 16.02
N ASP A 17 3.33 19.38 16.63
CA ASP A 17 3.34 19.60 18.08
C ASP A 17 2.47 20.80 18.50
N GLU A 18 2.04 21.65 17.58
CA GLU A 18 1.14 22.77 17.81
C GLU A 18 -0.34 22.35 17.79
N ASP A 19 -1.03 22.35 18.92
CA ASP A 19 -2.46 22.00 19.03
C ASP A 19 -3.34 22.84 18.09
N VAL A 20 -3.04 24.16 18.02
CA VAL A 20 -3.81 25.10 17.18
C VAL A 20 -3.73 24.71 15.69
N VAL A 21 -2.56 24.26 15.24
CA VAL A 21 -2.36 23.83 13.85
C VAL A 21 -3.11 22.53 13.61
N ARG A 22 -2.99 21.55 14.51
CA ARG A 22 -3.70 20.27 14.38
C ARG A 22 -5.21 20.46 14.35
N ASP A 23 -5.77 21.29 15.24
CA ASP A 23 -7.21 21.57 15.29
C ASP A 23 -7.70 22.28 14.02
N ALA A 24 -6.95 23.25 13.52
CA ALA A 24 -7.28 23.96 12.27
C ALA A 24 -7.27 23.00 11.06
N LEU A 25 -6.28 22.12 10.98
CA LEU A 25 -6.19 21.09 9.93
C LEU A 25 -7.33 20.07 10.04
N ALA A 26 -7.63 19.60 11.24
CA ALA A 26 -8.73 18.66 11.47
C ALA A 26 -10.08 19.28 11.07
N TRP A 27 -10.30 20.56 11.40
CA TRP A 27 -11.51 21.29 10.98
C TRP A 27 -11.59 21.44 9.45
N LEU A 28 -10.47 21.81 8.81
CA LEU A 28 -10.37 21.91 7.35
C LEU A 28 -10.73 20.59 6.67
N LEU A 29 -10.11 19.48 7.09
CA LEU A 29 -10.34 18.15 6.51
C LEU A 29 -11.77 17.68 6.73
N ARG A 30 -12.34 17.91 7.91
CA ARG A 30 -13.74 17.62 8.22
C ARG A 30 -14.69 18.39 7.30
N SER A 31 -14.42 19.67 6.99
CA SER A 31 -15.22 20.47 6.06
C SER A 31 -15.25 19.88 4.64
N ARG A 32 -14.25 19.07 4.30
CA ARG A 32 -14.11 18.34 3.03
C ARG A 32 -14.54 16.86 3.13
N ARG A 33 -15.16 16.45 4.25
CA ARG A 33 -15.62 15.09 4.53
C ARG A 33 -14.47 14.06 4.58
N LEU A 34 -13.28 14.50 4.94
CA LEU A 34 -12.12 13.65 5.17
C LEU A 34 -11.97 13.37 6.67
N LEU A 35 -11.76 12.12 7.04
CA LEU A 35 -11.46 11.75 8.42
C LEU A 35 -10.00 12.10 8.72
N SER A 36 -9.77 12.56 9.94
CA SER A 36 -8.40 12.82 10.41
C SER A 36 -8.19 12.35 11.84
N GLU A 37 -6.97 11.96 12.15
CA GLU A 37 -6.49 11.60 13.49
C GLU A 37 -5.19 12.36 13.78
N GLY A 38 -5.15 13.09 14.92
CA GLY A 38 -4.06 13.98 15.29
C GLY A 38 -3.15 13.41 16.35
N PHE A 39 -1.85 13.66 16.22
CA PHE A 39 -0.80 13.25 17.15
C PHE A 39 0.08 14.45 17.50
N ALA A 40 0.35 14.66 18.79
CA ALA A 40 1.11 15.78 19.29
C ALA A 40 2.65 15.61 19.11
N SER A 41 3.11 14.47 18.64
CA SER A 41 4.53 14.21 18.40
C SER A 41 4.74 13.01 17.47
N ALA A 42 5.92 12.95 16.87
CA ALA A 42 6.38 11.79 16.11
C ALA A 42 6.37 10.51 16.95
N ASP A 43 6.78 10.60 18.21
CA ASP A 43 6.85 9.43 19.11
C ASP A 43 5.45 8.92 19.47
N ALA A 44 4.46 9.81 19.64
CA ALA A 44 3.07 9.42 19.87
C ALA A 44 2.48 8.68 18.66
N PHE A 45 2.72 9.18 17.44
CA PHE A 45 2.31 8.50 16.23
C PHE A 45 2.99 7.14 16.07
N GLU A 46 4.30 7.07 16.32
CA GLU A 46 5.05 5.82 16.21
C GLU A 46 4.59 4.76 17.23
N ALA A 47 4.33 5.15 18.46
CA ALA A 47 3.79 4.26 19.50
C ALA A 47 2.40 3.71 19.09
N TRP A 48 1.53 4.58 18.57
CA TRP A 48 0.23 4.18 18.05
C TRP A 48 0.39 3.21 16.86
N LEU A 49 1.27 3.51 15.89
CA LEU A 49 1.55 2.69 14.72
C LEU A 49 2.05 1.29 15.11
N LEU A 50 2.93 1.20 16.11
CA LEU A 50 3.40 -0.09 16.65
C LEU A 50 2.24 -0.90 17.23
N GLY A 51 1.29 -0.26 17.90
CA GLY A 51 0.06 -0.90 18.38
C GLY A 51 -0.81 -1.45 17.26
N GLN A 52 -0.88 -0.78 16.12
CA GLN A 52 -1.64 -1.28 14.96
C GLN A 52 -1.01 -2.51 14.32
N THR A 53 0.31 -2.60 14.33
CA THR A 53 1.07 -3.72 13.73
C THR A 53 1.25 -4.90 14.69
N ALA A 54 1.37 -4.66 15.99
CA ALA A 54 1.59 -5.69 17.01
C ALA A 54 0.34 -6.56 17.30
N ALA A 55 -0.87 -6.04 17.07
CA ALA A 55 -2.13 -6.74 17.36
C ALA A 55 -2.49 -7.86 16.36
N GLY A 56 -1.51 -8.47 15.69
CA GLY A 56 -1.75 -9.49 14.65
C GLY A 56 -2.38 -8.92 13.37
N ARG A 57 -2.51 -7.60 13.27
CA ARG A 57 -2.93 -6.89 12.07
C ARG A 57 -1.71 -6.68 11.17
N ALA A 58 -1.22 -7.77 10.59
CA ALA A 58 -0.03 -7.76 9.73
C ALA A 58 -0.17 -6.83 8.49
N SER A 59 -1.34 -6.23 8.27
CA SER A 59 -1.66 -5.50 7.03
C SER A 59 -2.15 -4.06 7.24
N TRP A 60 -1.63 -3.33 8.26
CA TRP A 60 -1.87 -1.89 8.34
C TRP A 60 -1.10 -1.14 7.20
N PRO A 61 -1.70 -0.09 6.61
CA PRO A 61 -3.06 0.40 6.75
C PRO A 61 -4.09 -0.50 6.02
N THR A 62 -5.32 -0.54 6.53
CA THR A 62 -6.43 -1.32 5.94
C THR A 62 -7.36 -0.49 5.06
N SER A 63 -7.25 0.84 5.14
CA SER A 63 -7.95 1.83 4.33
C SER A 63 -6.95 2.84 3.77
N PRO A 64 -7.31 3.59 2.70
CA PRO A 64 -6.45 4.62 2.15
C PRO A 64 -6.03 5.61 3.22
N ALA A 65 -4.75 5.90 3.31
CA ALA A 65 -4.20 6.76 4.34
C ALA A 65 -3.11 7.68 3.79
N CYS A 66 -2.95 8.86 4.38
CA CYS A 66 -1.77 9.69 4.18
C CYS A 66 -1.36 10.36 5.50
N LEU A 67 -0.12 10.79 5.58
CA LEU A 67 0.45 11.48 6.73
C LEU A 67 0.77 12.92 6.35
N VAL A 68 0.19 13.88 7.08
CA VAL A 68 0.58 15.30 7.07
C VAL A 68 1.49 15.50 8.27
N LEU A 69 2.74 15.84 8.02
CA LEU A 69 3.82 15.79 9.00
C LEU A 69 4.56 17.11 9.09
N ASP A 70 4.57 17.74 10.25
CA ASP A 70 5.42 18.89 10.47
C ASP A 70 6.90 18.48 10.48
N VAL A 71 7.74 19.31 9.88
CA VAL A 71 9.19 19.05 9.82
C VAL A 71 9.83 19.29 11.19
N ARG A 72 9.43 20.39 11.86
CA ARG A 72 10.06 20.84 13.11
C ARG A 72 9.14 20.61 14.30
N MET A 73 9.41 19.59 15.05
CA MET A 73 8.71 19.29 16.30
C MET A 73 9.68 19.14 17.46
N ALA A 74 9.22 19.39 18.66
CA ALA A 74 9.98 19.10 19.87
C ALA A 74 10.29 17.58 19.98
N GLY A 75 11.50 17.24 20.34
CA GLY A 75 11.96 15.83 20.44
C GLY A 75 12.31 15.24 19.07
N THR A 76 11.59 14.21 18.65
CA THR A 76 11.82 13.54 17.36
C THR A 76 11.26 14.40 16.22
N SER A 77 12.12 14.85 15.29
CA SER A 77 11.69 15.65 14.13
C SER A 77 10.90 14.81 13.13
N GLY A 78 10.08 15.51 12.29
CA GLY A 78 9.34 14.85 11.21
C GLY A 78 10.23 14.10 10.22
N LEU A 79 11.42 14.61 9.92
CA LEU A 79 12.37 13.92 9.03
C LEU A 79 12.88 12.60 9.62
N VAL A 80 13.08 12.52 10.92
CA VAL A 80 13.48 11.27 11.59
C VAL A 80 12.35 10.26 11.54
N LEU A 81 11.11 10.68 11.82
CA LEU A 81 9.93 9.81 11.68
C LEU A 81 9.79 9.31 10.23
N PHE A 82 9.93 10.19 9.25
CA PHE A 82 9.88 9.84 7.84
C PHE A 82 10.91 8.76 7.48
N GLY A 83 12.16 8.92 7.89
CA GLY A 83 13.21 7.90 7.69
C GLY A 83 12.80 6.53 8.25
N ARG A 84 12.27 6.50 9.47
CA ARG A 84 11.78 5.25 10.10
C ARG A 84 10.61 4.62 9.34
N LEU A 85 9.72 5.43 8.76
CA LEU A 85 8.63 4.93 7.91
C LEU A 85 9.15 4.38 6.57
N ALA A 86 10.16 5.04 5.99
CA ALA A 86 10.84 4.57 4.79
C ALA A 86 11.54 3.22 5.02
N ASP A 87 12.29 3.08 6.11
CA ASP A 87 12.97 1.83 6.49
C ASP A 87 11.98 0.66 6.68
N ARG A 88 10.74 0.95 7.09
CA ARG A 88 9.66 -0.04 7.22
C ARG A 88 8.92 -0.32 5.90
N GLY A 89 9.27 0.34 4.80
CA GLY A 89 8.61 0.18 3.50
C GLY A 89 7.17 0.70 3.45
N LEU A 90 6.79 1.67 4.30
CA LEU A 90 5.42 2.13 4.44
C LEU A 90 5.06 3.29 3.50
N LEU A 91 6.03 3.94 2.85
CA LEU A 91 5.78 5.17 2.10
C LEU A 91 4.82 5.01 0.92
N SER A 92 4.75 3.85 0.30
CA SER A 92 3.78 3.58 -0.78
C SER A 92 2.34 3.48 -0.27
N LEU A 93 2.16 2.96 0.95
CA LEU A 93 0.86 2.76 1.58
C LEU A 93 0.41 3.97 2.40
N LEU A 94 1.38 4.74 2.89
CA LEU A 94 1.21 5.95 3.70
C LEU A 94 2.02 7.09 3.10
N PRO A 95 1.61 7.68 1.97
CA PRO A 95 2.30 8.83 1.40
C PRO A 95 2.39 9.97 2.41
N VAL A 96 3.57 10.60 2.49
CA VAL A 96 3.88 11.65 3.46
C VAL A 96 3.90 13.01 2.77
N ILE A 97 3.14 13.96 3.31
CA ILE A 97 3.14 15.37 2.94
C ILE A 97 3.78 16.15 4.09
N PHE A 98 4.91 16.79 3.85
CA PHE A 98 5.52 17.62 4.85
C PHE A 98 4.86 19.01 4.93
N LEU A 99 4.62 19.50 6.15
CA LEU A 99 4.39 20.90 6.41
C LEU A 99 5.70 21.56 6.79
N THR A 100 6.10 22.62 6.09
CA THR A 100 7.42 23.24 6.27
C THR A 100 7.28 24.73 6.56
N GLY A 101 8.09 25.26 7.47
CA GLY A 101 8.27 26.70 7.62
C GLY A 101 9.31 27.27 6.65
N HIS A 102 9.43 28.60 6.61
CA HIS A 102 10.49 29.30 5.90
C HIS A 102 11.88 28.78 6.35
N GLY A 103 12.72 28.40 5.40
CA GLY A 103 14.06 27.88 5.64
C GLY A 103 14.16 26.35 5.67
N ASP A 104 13.06 25.62 5.69
CA ASP A 104 13.06 24.13 5.66
C ASP A 104 12.93 23.56 4.24
N VAL A 105 12.72 24.42 3.24
CA VAL A 105 12.54 24.01 1.83
C VAL A 105 13.67 23.10 1.31
N PRO A 106 14.97 23.37 1.55
CA PRO A 106 16.02 22.45 1.11
C PRO A 106 15.89 21.04 1.70
N MET A 107 15.48 20.93 2.98
CA MET A 107 15.25 19.65 3.65
C MET A 107 14.02 18.93 3.09
N ALA A 108 12.94 19.68 2.84
CA ALA A 108 11.73 19.13 2.23
C ALA A 108 12.01 18.59 0.81
N VAL A 109 12.78 19.32 -0.01
CA VAL A 109 13.21 18.86 -1.35
C VAL A 109 14.04 17.58 -1.25
N ALA A 110 14.94 17.49 -0.26
CA ALA A 110 15.71 16.27 -0.03
C ALA A 110 14.81 15.08 0.37
N ALA A 111 13.80 15.32 1.20
CA ALA A 111 12.83 14.30 1.60
C ALA A 111 11.98 13.81 0.41
N VAL A 112 11.55 14.69 -0.50
CA VAL A 112 10.85 14.29 -1.73
C VAL A 112 11.73 13.40 -2.60
N LYS A 113 13.02 13.71 -2.73
CA LYS A 113 13.98 12.83 -3.43
C LYS A 113 14.17 11.46 -2.76
N GLN A 114 13.87 11.35 -1.46
CA GLN A 114 13.89 10.11 -0.68
C GLN A 114 12.54 9.38 -0.63
N GLY A 115 11.54 9.86 -1.40
CA GLY A 115 10.24 9.20 -1.51
C GLY A 115 9.09 9.84 -0.73
N ALA A 116 9.28 11.02 -0.13
CA ALA A 116 8.13 11.78 0.36
C ALA A 116 7.22 12.16 -0.81
N PHE A 117 5.92 12.16 -0.56
CA PHE A 117 4.95 12.45 -1.61
C PHE A 117 5.05 13.90 -2.08
N ASP A 118 5.06 14.84 -1.12
CA ASP A 118 5.16 16.28 -1.41
C ASP A 118 5.50 17.07 -0.14
N PHE A 119 5.64 18.38 -0.29
CA PHE A 119 5.71 19.32 0.82
C PHE A 119 4.82 20.53 0.56
N VAL A 120 4.35 21.16 1.63
CA VAL A 120 3.54 22.38 1.61
C VAL A 120 4.14 23.39 2.56
N GLU A 121 4.54 24.56 2.04
CA GLU A 121 5.15 25.63 2.83
C GLU A 121 4.10 26.44 3.58
N LYS A 122 4.31 26.66 4.88
CA LYS A 122 3.52 27.56 5.75
C LYS A 122 3.92 29.03 5.51
N PRO A 123 2.97 29.98 5.27
CA PRO A 123 1.52 29.79 5.23
C PRO A 123 1.04 29.24 3.87
N PHE A 124 0.10 28.30 3.90
CA PHE A 124 -0.45 27.66 2.71
C PHE A 124 -1.93 27.99 2.50
N SER A 125 -2.41 27.81 1.27
CA SER A 125 -3.83 27.86 1.00
C SER A 125 -4.49 26.51 1.36
N ASN A 126 -5.68 26.59 1.94
CA ASN A 126 -6.47 25.40 2.30
C ASN A 126 -6.71 24.48 1.11
N ASN A 127 -6.98 25.05 -0.07
CA ASN A 127 -7.21 24.25 -1.28
C ASN A 127 -5.95 23.49 -1.71
N THR A 128 -4.79 24.13 -1.67
CA THR A 128 -3.52 23.48 -2.03
C THR A 128 -3.26 22.27 -1.16
N LEU A 129 -3.43 22.37 0.15
CA LEU A 129 -3.23 21.23 1.06
C LEU A 129 -4.24 20.12 0.80
N VAL A 130 -5.53 20.45 0.65
CA VAL A 130 -6.59 19.47 0.40
C VAL A 130 -6.33 18.72 -0.92
N ASP A 131 -5.97 19.43 -1.99
CA ASP A 131 -5.66 18.82 -3.29
C ASP A 131 -4.50 17.80 -3.17
N ARG A 132 -3.47 18.12 -2.38
CA ARG A 132 -2.34 17.20 -2.13
C ARG A 132 -2.75 16.00 -1.29
N VAL A 133 -3.56 16.22 -0.27
CA VAL A 133 -4.12 15.13 0.56
C VAL A 133 -4.96 14.18 -0.29
N GLU A 134 -5.84 14.68 -1.16
CA GLU A 134 -6.67 13.84 -2.03
C GLU A 134 -5.83 13.03 -3.03
N GLN A 135 -4.77 13.61 -3.59
CA GLN A 135 -3.83 12.91 -4.46
C GLN A 135 -3.05 11.82 -3.69
N ALA A 136 -2.57 12.12 -2.49
CA ALA A 136 -1.88 11.17 -1.63
C ALA A 136 -2.78 9.97 -1.26
N LEU A 137 -4.03 10.24 -0.88
CA LEU A 137 -5.02 9.20 -0.59
C LEU A 137 -5.33 8.33 -1.81
N ALA A 138 -5.35 8.91 -3.02
CA ALA A 138 -5.52 8.16 -4.25
C ALA A 138 -4.38 7.18 -4.51
N LEU A 139 -3.13 7.62 -4.30
CA LEU A 139 -1.96 6.74 -4.43
C LEU A 139 -1.97 5.63 -3.39
N SER A 140 -2.30 5.95 -2.13
CA SER A 140 -2.45 4.95 -1.08
C SER A 140 -3.52 3.91 -1.44
N ALA A 141 -4.66 4.32 -2.02
CA ALA A 141 -5.71 3.40 -2.45
C ALA A 141 -5.21 2.42 -3.53
N ILE A 142 -4.46 2.91 -4.52
CA ILE A 142 -3.86 2.06 -5.56
C ILE A 142 -2.88 1.05 -4.93
N ALA A 143 -1.98 1.50 -4.07
CA ALA A 143 -1.01 0.63 -3.42
C ALA A 143 -1.67 -0.43 -2.51
N LEU A 144 -2.78 -0.08 -1.86
CA LEU A 144 -3.57 -1.02 -1.07
C LEU A 144 -4.24 -2.11 -1.91
N LEU A 145 -4.82 -1.75 -3.06
CA LEU A 145 -5.39 -2.72 -3.99
C LEU A 145 -4.30 -3.67 -4.50
N GLU A 146 -3.17 -3.14 -4.94
CA GLU A 146 -2.05 -3.96 -5.40
C GLU A 146 -1.51 -4.90 -4.32
N ARG A 147 -1.47 -4.45 -3.05
CA ARG A 147 -1.08 -5.30 -1.93
C ARG A 147 -2.10 -6.42 -1.71
N ARG A 148 -3.40 -6.12 -1.72
CA ARG A 148 -4.48 -7.12 -1.56
C ARG A 148 -4.45 -8.18 -2.66
N ASP A 149 -4.26 -7.74 -3.91
CA ASP A 149 -4.15 -8.67 -5.05
C ASP A 149 -2.94 -9.59 -4.90
N ARG A 150 -1.80 -9.04 -4.46
CA ARG A 150 -0.59 -9.82 -4.21
C ARG A 150 -0.76 -10.82 -3.06
N GLU A 151 -1.39 -10.41 -1.97
CA GLU A 151 -1.70 -11.28 -0.84
C GLU A 151 -2.70 -12.38 -1.21
N ALA A 152 -3.73 -12.05 -2.01
CA ALA A 152 -4.71 -13.02 -2.50
C ALA A 152 -4.04 -14.08 -3.38
N LEU A 153 -3.17 -13.63 -4.30
CA LEU A 153 -2.42 -14.52 -5.16
C LEU A 153 -1.42 -15.39 -4.37
N GLY A 154 -0.73 -14.81 -3.38
CA GLY A 154 0.15 -15.58 -2.49
C GLY A 154 -0.60 -16.68 -1.74
N ARG A 155 -1.81 -16.39 -1.25
CA ARG A 155 -2.68 -17.41 -0.63
C ARG A 155 -3.07 -18.49 -1.62
N ALA A 156 -3.54 -18.13 -2.82
CA ALA A 156 -3.93 -19.08 -3.85
C ALA A 156 -2.78 -20.02 -4.24
N LEU A 157 -1.57 -19.47 -4.39
CA LEU A 157 -0.37 -20.27 -4.65
C LEU A 157 -0.03 -21.22 -3.51
N SER A 158 -0.20 -20.81 -2.25
CA SER A 158 0.06 -21.65 -1.08
C SER A 158 -0.95 -22.80 -0.91
N GLU A 159 -2.12 -22.73 -1.54
CA GLU A 159 -3.14 -23.77 -1.55
C GLU A 159 -2.88 -24.87 -2.61
N LEU A 160 -1.94 -24.62 -3.55
CA LEU A 160 -1.60 -25.63 -4.55
C LEU A 160 -0.76 -26.75 -3.92
N THR A 161 -1.10 -27.98 -4.27
CA THR A 161 -0.22 -29.12 -3.98
C THR A 161 1.03 -29.08 -4.86
N ASP A 162 2.09 -29.78 -4.48
CA ASP A 162 3.33 -29.86 -5.28
C ASP A 162 3.03 -30.24 -6.73
N ARG A 163 2.11 -31.22 -6.92
CA ARG A 163 1.73 -31.68 -8.25
C ARG A 163 0.95 -30.65 -9.06
N GLU A 164 0.07 -29.90 -8.42
CA GLU A 164 -0.65 -28.78 -9.05
C GLU A 164 0.31 -27.64 -9.41
N SER A 165 1.30 -27.38 -8.57
CA SER A 165 2.35 -26.38 -8.84
C SER A 165 3.23 -26.75 -10.02
N GLU A 166 3.61 -28.04 -10.16
CA GLU A 166 4.35 -28.53 -11.32
C GLU A 166 3.52 -28.37 -12.61
N VAL A 167 2.25 -28.80 -12.58
CA VAL A 167 1.35 -28.65 -13.73
C VAL A 167 1.15 -27.16 -14.07
N MET A 168 0.95 -26.30 -13.06
CA MET A 168 0.78 -24.87 -13.26
C MET A 168 1.96 -24.25 -14.02
N ARG A 169 3.20 -24.54 -13.62
CA ARG A 169 4.41 -24.02 -14.29
C ARG A 169 4.43 -24.41 -15.76
N LEU A 170 4.20 -25.68 -16.08
CA LEU A 170 4.20 -26.18 -17.45
C LEU A 170 3.05 -25.59 -18.30
N VAL A 171 1.90 -25.31 -17.67
CA VAL A 171 0.78 -24.62 -18.34
C VAL A 171 1.14 -23.16 -18.67
N VAL A 172 1.80 -22.45 -17.76
CA VAL A 172 2.28 -21.08 -17.97
C VAL A 172 3.34 -21.00 -19.07
N ASP A 173 4.20 -22.04 -19.17
CA ASP A 173 5.18 -22.20 -20.25
C ASP A 173 4.53 -22.54 -21.60
N GLY A 174 3.20 -22.63 -21.68
CA GLY A 174 2.46 -22.91 -22.90
C GLY A 174 2.53 -24.38 -23.35
N ARG A 175 2.94 -25.31 -22.49
CA ARG A 175 3.04 -26.74 -22.82
C ARG A 175 1.66 -27.36 -23.05
N PRO A 176 1.45 -28.10 -24.15
CA PRO A 176 0.21 -28.87 -24.36
C PRO A 176 0.12 -30.05 -23.38
N ASN A 177 -1.12 -30.46 -23.03
CA ASN A 177 -1.39 -31.50 -22.02
C ASN A 177 -0.62 -32.81 -22.27
N LYS A 178 -0.41 -33.17 -23.52
CA LYS A 178 0.32 -34.41 -23.89
C LYS A 178 1.80 -34.32 -23.44
N LEU A 179 2.45 -33.19 -23.67
CA LEU A 179 3.86 -33.00 -23.24
C LEU A 179 3.98 -32.89 -21.73
N ILE A 180 2.99 -32.26 -21.06
CA ILE A 180 2.93 -32.23 -19.58
C ILE A 180 2.80 -33.67 -19.03
N ALA A 181 1.92 -34.48 -19.62
CA ALA A 181 1.70 -35.85 -19.23
C ALA A 181 2.99 -36.70 -19.36
N ASP A 182 3.69 -36.57 -20.49
CA ASP A 182 4.94 -37.28 -20.75
C ASP A 182 6.05 -36.84 -19.76
N GLU A 183 6.20 -35.53 -19.53
CA GLU A 183 7.22 -34.96 -18.63
C GLU A 183 7.02 -35.35 -17.16
N LEU A 184 5.75 -35.35 -16.74
CA LEU A 184 5.37 -35.65 -15.36
C LEU A 184 5.09 -37.17 -15.09
N GLY A 185 5.13 -38.03 -16.12
CA GLY A 185 4.89 -39.46 -16.00
C GLY A 185 3.45 -39.83 -15.59
N ILE A 186 2.45 -39.05 -16.05
CA ILE A 186 1.03 -39.26 -15.72
C ILE A 186 0.16 -39.30 -16.99
N SER A 187 -1.11 -39.67 -16.85
CA SER A 187 -2.03 -39.65 -18.00
C SER A 187 -2.45 -38.24 -18.36
N VAL A 188 -2.77 -37.99 -19.65
CA VAL A 188 -3.35 -36.73 -20.12
C VAL A 188 -4.60 -36.37 -19.33
N ARG A 189 -5.47 -37.36 -19.01
CA ARG A 189 -6.65 -37.11 -18.20
C ARG A 189 -6.30 -36.63 -16.78
N THR A 190 -5.22 -37.14 -16.19
CA THR A 190 -4.74 -36.67 -14.88
C THR A 190 -4.24 -35.22 -14.96
N VAL A 191 -3.57 -34.85 -16.04
CA VAL A 191 -3.17 -33.47 -16.31
C VAL A 191 -4.39 -32.54 -16.38
N GLU A 192 -5.45 -32.97 -17.10
CA GLU A 192 -6.70 -32.20 -17.20
C GLU A 192 -7.34 -31.95 -15.84
N VAL A 193 -7.36 -32.98 -14.98
CA VAL A 193 -7.88 -32.84 -13.61
C VAL A 193 -7.04 -31.84 -12.78
N HIS A 194 -5.72 -31.96 -12.84
CA HIS A 194 -4.85 -31.00 -12.13
C HIS A 194 -5.00 -29.59 -12.67
N ARG A 195 -5.07 -29.39 -13.99
CA ARG A 195 -5.32 -28.09 -14.61
C ARG A 195 -6.63 -27.47 -14.13
N ALA A 196 -7.71 -28.26 -14.09
CA ALA A 196 -9.01 -27.78 -13.62
C ALA A 196 -8.91 -27.29 -12.16
N ARG A 197 -8.24 -28.05 -11.28
CA ARG A 197 -8.03 -27.68 -9.88
C ARG A 197 -7.16 -26.43 -9.74
N VAL A 198 -6.08 -26.31 -10.53
CA VAL A 198 -5.24 -25.12 -10.57
C VAL A 198 -6.08 -23.90 -10.97
N PHE A 199 -6.87 -24.00 -12.03
CA PHE A 199 -7.69 -22.87 -12.50
C PHE A 199 -8.76 -22.47 -11.47
N ASP A 200 -9.35 -23.44 -10.79
CA ASP A 200 -10.32 -23.19 -9.71
C ASP A 200 -9.65 -22.48 -8.53
N LYS A 201 -8.53 -23.01 -8.00
CA LYS A 201 -7.79 -22.41 -6.87
C LYS A 201 -7.22 -21.03 -7.19
N MET A 202 -6.75 -20.84 -8.41
CA MET A 202 -6.20 -19.57 -8.89
C MET A 202 -7.28 -18.57 -9.35
N ASN A 203 -8.56 -19.01 -9.34
CA ASN A 203 -9.71 -18.23 -9.80
C ASN A 203 -9.52 -17.65 -11.21
N VAL A 204 -9.05 -18.46 -12.15
CA VAL A 204 -8.83 -18.12 -13.57
C VAL A 204 -9.61 -19.05 -14.50
N LYS A 205 -9.93 -18.56 -15.69
CA LYS A 205 -10.68 -19.34 -16.69
C LYS A 205 -9.82 -19.88 -17.82
N SER A 206 -8.56 -19.43 -17.92
CA SER A 206 -7.67 -19.80 -19.02
C SER A 206 -6.19 -19.78 -18.62
N ALA A 207 -5.36 -20.49 -19.38
CA ALA A 207 -3.91 -20.45 -19.22
C ALA A 207 -3.33 -19.04 -19.46
N VAL A 208 -3.97 -18.25 -20.34
CA VAL A 208 -3.56 -16.87 -20.60
C VAL A 208 -3.83 -15.97 -19.39
N GLU A 209 -5.00 -16.12 -18.77
CA GLU A 209 -5.30 -15.38 -17.52
C GLU A 209 -4.33 -15.77 -16.40
N LEU A 210 -4.03 -17.06 -16.24
CA LEU A 210 -3.07 -17.56 -15.27
C LEU A 210 -1.68 -16.96 -15.50
N ALA A 211 -1.19 -16.98 -16.73
CA ALA A 211 0.10 -16.42 -17.09
C ALA A 211 0.15 -14.89 -16.83
N ASN A 212 -0.91 -14.16 -17.19
CA ASN A 212 -1.00 -12.72 -16.96
C ASN A 212 -1.02 -12.38 -15.46
N GLN A 213 -1.73 -13.18 -14.65
CA GLN A 213 -1.82 -12.99 -13.20
C GLN A 213 -0.44 -13.18 -12.54
N LEU A 214 0.32 -14.19 -12.95
CA LEU A 214 1.67 -14.46 -12.44
C LEU A 214 2.69 -13.43 -12.93
N ALA A 215 2.67 -13.06 -14.22
CA ALA A 215 3.55 -12.04 -14.79
C ALA A 215 3.33 -10.64 -14.17
N GLY A 216 2.15 -10.38 -13.62
CA GLY A 216 1.85 -9.16 -12.87
C GLY A 216 2.68 -9.02 -11.59
N ILE A 217 3.14 -10.13 -10.99
CA ILE A 217 4.04 -10.11 -9.81
C ILE A 217 5.47 -9.85 -10.24
N GLU A 218 5.96 -10.55 -11.26
CA GLU A 218 7.38 -10.48 -11.68
C GLU A 218 7.78 -9.09 -12.16
N ARG A 219 6.84 -8.32 -12.73
CA ARG A 219 7.09 -6.94 -13.18
C ARG A 219 7.12 -5.91 -12.04
N ARG A 220 6.68 -6.28 -10.84
CA ARG A 220 6.47 -5.37 -9.69
C ARG A 220 7.29 -5.78 -8.45
N ALA A 221 8.08 -6.86 -8.55
CA ALA A 221 9.07 -7.29 -7.56
C ALA A 221 10.43 -6.64 -7.84
#